data_2a10f90b82de0c032692990bd215ef70
#
_entry.id   2a10f90b82de0c032692990bd215ef70
#
_cell.length_a   1.000
_cell.length_b   1.000
_cell.length_c   1.000
_cell.angle_alpha   90.00
_cell.angle_beta   90.00
_cell.angle_gamma   90.00
#
_symmetry.space_group_name_H-M   'P 1'
#
loop_
_entity.id
_entity.type
_entity.pdbx_description
1 polymer ?
#
loop_
_entity_poly.entity_id
_entity_poly.type
_entity_poly.pdbx_seq_one_letter_code
_entity_poly.pdbx_strand_id
1 'polypeptide(L)'
;NLEASKATLKAATDAIEEAKAAGWTESEIQSFVGYEDIAKVQSEITELESQAKEAAKTKAEEKIAEVTKLVGKVTADNLEASKATLKAATDAIEEAKAAGWTESEVQSFAGYGDIAKVQSEITALESSQAKEEAKTKAEEKIAEVTKLVGKVTAENLEASKATLK
;
A
#
# COMPACT_ATOMS: atom_id res chain seq x y z
N ASN A 1 17.47 0.76 -19.45
CA ASN A 1 16.69 1.45 -18.39
C ASN A 1 15.61 2.31 -19.05
N LEU A 2 14.35 1.92 -18.88
CA LEU A 2 13.18 2.53 -19.56
C LEU A 2 13.12 4.05 -19.39
N GLU A 3 13.38 4.58 -18.20
CA GLU A 3 13.34 6.01 -17.94
C GLU A 3 14.45 6.78 -18.69
N ALA A 4 15.65 6.19 -18.80
CA ALA A 4 16.72 6.78 -19.61
C ALA A 4 16.34 6.77 -21.09
N SER A 5 15.73 5.71 -21.60
CA SER A 5 15.26 5.63 -22.98
C SER A 5 14.17 6.67 -23.29
N LYS A 6 13.21 6.86 -22.37
CA LYS A 6 12.19 7.92 -22.46
C LYS A 6 12.80 9.32 -22.52
N ALA A 7 13.79 9.59 -21.62
CA ALA A 7 14.47 10.88 -21.60
C ALA A 7 15.22 11.16 -22.90
N THR A 8 15.88 10.13 -23.45
CA THR A 8 16.59 10.25 -24.74
C THR A 8 15.61 10.48 -25.89
N LEU A 9 14.51 9.74 -25.93
CA LEU A 9 13.47 9.93 -26.93
C LEU A 9 12.85 11.32 -26.87
N LYS A 10 12.58 11.81 -25.66
CA LYS A 10 12.08 13.17 -25.46
C LYS A 10 13.08 14.22 -25.98
N ALA A 11 14.34 14.09 -25.66
CA ALA A 11 15.38 15.01 -26.15
C ALA A 11 15.46 15.02 -27.70
N ALA A 12 15.31 13.85 -28.32
CA ALA A 12 15.30 13.76 -29.78
C ALA A 12 14.06 14.43 -30.39
N THR A 13 12.88 14.24 -29.80
CA THR A 13 11.64 14.90 -30.26
C THR A 13 11.69 16.42 -30.05
N ASP A 14 12.22 16.88 -28.90
CA ASP A 14 12.40 18.32 -28.64
C ASP A 14 13.33 18.95 -29.68
N ALA A 15 14.45 18.29 -30.01
CA ALA A 15 15.39 18.77 -31.06
C ALA A 15 14.76 18.83 -32.46
N ILE A 16 13.86 17.90 -32.78
CA ILE A 16 13.07 17.93 -34.02
C ILE A 16 12.15 19.15 -34.06
N GLU A 17 11.48 19.46 -32.97
CA GLU A 17 10.60 20.64 -32.89
C GLU A 17 11.42 21.94 -33.03
N GLU A 18 12.61 21.99 -32.43
CA GLU A 18 13.56 23.12 -32.61
C GLU A 18 13.98 23.26 -34.09
N ALA A 19 14.27 22.17 -34.79
CA ALA A 19 14.60 22.18 -36.20
C ALA A 19 13.42 22.73 -37.05
N LYS A 20 12.19 22.30 -36.77
CA LYS A 20 10.99 22.84 -37.39
C LYS A 20 10.83 24.35 -37.17
N ALA A 21 11.07 24.79 -35.91
CA ALA A 21 11.00 26.21 -35.60
C ALA A 21 12.11 27.03 -36.29
N ALA A 22 13.25 26.42 -36.58
CA ALA A 22 14.33 27.02 -37.36
C ALA A 22 14.07 27.04 -38.89
N GLY A 23 12.95 26.48 -39.36
CA GLY A 23 12.52 26.54 -40.75
C GLY A 23 12.80 25.28 -41.58
N TRP A 24 13.26 24.18 -40.96
CA TRP A 24 13.39 22.91 -41.66
C TRP A 24 12.00 22.34 -41.98
N THR A 25 11.82 21.86 -43.22
CA THR A 25 10.59 21.19 -43.62
C THR A 25 10.52 19.77 -43.06
N GLU A 26 9.32 19.22 -42.94
CA GLU A 26 9.11 17.83 -42.49
C GLU A 26 9.87 16.84 -43.38
N SER A 27 9.90 17.04 -44.70
CA SER A 27 10.63 16.16 -45.62
C SER A 27 12.15 16.18 -45.40
N GLU A 28 12.72 17.34 -45.09
CA GLU A 28 14.15 17.46 -44.77
C GLU A 28 14.46 16.79 -43.46
N ILE A 29 13.63 16.96 -42.41
CA ILE A 29 13.80 16.34 -41.10
C ILE A 29 13.71 14.81 -41.23
N GLN A 30 12.78 14.28 -42.01
CA GLN A 30 12.67 12.83 -42.25
C GLN A 30 13.92 12.24 -42.94
N SER A 31 14.74 13.07 -43.60
CA SER A 31 16.02 12.65 -44.18
C SER A 31 17.18 12.61 -43.19
N PHE A 32 16.99 13.06 -41.93
CA PHE A 32 18.04 13.02 -40.92
C PHE A 32 18.39 11.58 -40.60
N VAL A 33 19.69 11.29 -40.40
CA VAL A 33 20.17 9.97 -40.07
C VAL A 33 19.55 9.51 -38.73
N GLY A 34 18.91 8.36 -38.74
CA GLY A 34 18.28 7.79 -37.57
C GLY A 34 16.87 8.31 -37.26
N TYR A 35 16.29 9.19 -38.05
CA TYR A 35 14.92 9.70 -37.86
C TYR A 35 13.89 8.54 -37.74
N GLU A 36 14.01 7.54 -38.62
CA GLU A 36 13.11 6.38 -38.65
C GLU A 36 13.18 5.51 -37.39
N ASP A 37 14.30 5.57 -36.63
CA ASP A 37 14.49 4.81 -35.43
C ASP A 37 13.71 5.40 -34.24
N ILE A 38 13.35 6.68 -34.31
CA ILE A 38 12.52 7.34 -33.28
C ILE A 38 11.18 6.62 -33.12
N ALA A 39 10.49 6.29 -34.21
CA ALA A 39 9.23 5.58 -34.16
C ALA A 39 9.39 4.15 -33.63
N LYS A 40 10.50 3.47 -33.93
CA LYS A 40 10.81 2.13 -33.40
C LYS A 40 11.01 2.19 -31.88
N VAL A 41 11.85 3.10 -31.41
CA VAL A 41 12.11 3.30 -29.98
C VAL A 41 10.82 3.68 -29.23
N GLN A 42 10.00 4.54 -29.81
CA GLN A 42 8.68 4.89 -29.23
C GLN A 42 7.79 3.66 -29.08
N SER A 43 7.75 2.81 -30.09
CA SER A 43 6.96 1.56 -30.07
C SER A 43 7.47 0.58 -28.99
N GLU A 44 8.79 0.40 -28.90
CA GLU A 44 9.41 -0.46 -27.88
C GLU A 44 9.14 0.05 -26.46
N ILE A 45 9.21 1.37 -26.24
CA ILE A 45 8.88 1.99 -24.95
C ILE A 45 7.42 1.71 -24.59
N THR A 46 6.49 1.95 -25.53
CA THR A 46 5.05 1.74 -25.34
C THR A 46 4.75 0.28 -24.99
N GLU A 47 5.40 -0.67 -25.67
CA GLU A 47 5.24 -2.09 -25.39
C GLU A 47 5.74 -2.47 -24.00
N LEU A 48 6.92 -1.98 -23.60
CA LEU A 48 7.48 -2.22 -22.27
C LEU A 48 6.60 -1.60 -21.16
N GLU A 49 6.04 -0.42 -21.39
CA GLU A 49 5.09 0.20 -20.45
C GLU A 49 3.82 -0.63 -20.31
N SER A 50 3.29 -1.13 -21.43
CA SER A 50 2.12 -2.02 -21.41
C SER A 50 2.39 -3.32 -20.66
N GLN A 51 3.55 -3.94 -20.90
CA GLN A 51 3.97 -5.15 -20.18
C GLN A 51 4.14 -4.90 -18.67
N ALA A 52 4.76 -3.78 -18.30
CA ALA A 52 4.93 -3.39 -16.90
C ALA A 52 3.58 -3.12 -16.21
N LYS A 53 2.67 -2.46 -16.91
CA LYS A 53 1.30 -2.21 -16.42
C LYS A 53 0.56 -3.53 -16.16
N GLU A 54 0.59 -4.46 -17.10
CA GLU A 54 -0.10 -5.76 -16.96
C GLU A 54 0.55 -6.64 -15.88
N ALA A 55 1.88 -6.63 -15.77
CA ALA A 55 2.59 -7.34 -14.70
C ALA A 55 2.21 -6.80 -13.30
N ALA A 56 2.10 -5.48 -13.16
CA ALA A 56 1.68 -4.85 -11.91
C ALA A 56 0.23 -5.20 -11.53
N LYS A 57 -0.69 -5.28 -12.51
CA LYS A 57 -2.06 -5.76 -12.30
C LYS A 57 -2.06 -7.21 -11.82
N THR A 58 -1.38 -8.10 -12.51
CA THR A 58 -1.30 -9.52 -12.13
C THR A 58 -0.81 -9.67 -10.69
N LYS A 59 0.25 -8.95 -10.32
CA LYS A 59 0.76 -8.93 -8.94
C LYS A 59 -0.28 -8.44 -7.95
N ALA A 60 -1.01 -7.37 -8.27
CA ALA A 60 -2.05 -6.84 -7.40
C ALA A 60 -3.21 -7.84 -7.21
N GLU A 61 -3.69 -8.45 -8.29
CA GLU A 61 -4.75 -9.46 -8.25
C GLU A 61 -4.34 -10.71 -7.46
N GLU A 62 -3.08 -11.16 -7.59
CA GLU A 62 -2.54 -12.26 -6.78
C GLU A 62 -2.56 -11.91 -5.29
N LYS A 63 -2.12 -10.71 -4.92
CA LYS A 63 -2.12 -10.26 -3.51
C LYS A 63 -3.52 -10.03 -2.97
N ILE A 64 -4.43 -9.52 -3.77
CA ILE A 64 -5.85 -9.40 -3.42
C ILE A 64 -6.46 -10.80 -3.19
N ALA A 65 -6.15 -11.79 -4.02
CA ALA A 65 -6.62 -13.16 -3.84
C ALA A 65 -6.11 -13.79 -2.53
N GLU A 66 -4.91 -13.44 -2.05
CA GLU A 66 -4.43 -13.83 -0.72
C GLU A 66 -5.29 -13.21 0.38
N VAL A 67 -5.68 -11.93 0.27
CA VAL A 67 -6.59 -11.25 1.21
C VAL A 67 -7.98 -11.88 1.18
N THR A 68 -8.52 -12.21 0.01
CA THR A 68 -9.83 -12.86 -0.13
C THR A 68 -9.91 -14.17 0.67
N LYS A 69 -8.80 -14.92 0.78
CA LYS A 69 -8.75 -16.15 1.59
C LYS A 69 -8.89 -15.92 3.10
N LEU A 70 -8.64 -14.68 3.56
CA LEU A 70 -8.72 -14.29 4.98
C LEU A 70 -10.12 -13.83 5.39
N VAL A 71 -11.01 -13.54 4.46
CA VAL A 71 -12.38 -13.08 4.78
C VAL A 71 -13.08 -14.08 5.70
N GLY A 72 -13.52 -13.61 6.87
CA GLY A 72 -14.17 -14.42 7.91
C GLY A 72 -13.23 -15.37 8.66
N LYS A 73 -11.90 -15.23 8.52
CA LYS A 73 -10.91 -16.12 9.11
C LYS A 73 -9.83 -15.40 9.95
N VAL A 74 -9.96 -14.11 10.13
CA VAL A 74 -9.02 -13.35 10.97
C VAL A 74 -9.25 -13.69 12.43
N THR A 75 -8.20 -14.14 13.12
CA THR A 75 -8.21 -14.55 14.53
C THR A 75 -7.03 -13.94 15.28
N ALA A 76 -7.03 -14.02 16.60
CA ALA A 76 -5.90 -13.57 17.41
C ALA A 76 -4.57 -14.23 17.01
N ASP A 77 -4.62 -15.52 16.68
CA ASP A 77 -3.43 -16.32 16.35
C ASP A 77 -2.82 -15.94 14.99
N ASN A 78 -3.62 -15.44 14.05
CA ASN A 78 -3.16 -15.05 12.72
C ASN A 78 -3.20 -13.55 12.46
N LEU A 79 -3.47 -12.72 13.45
CA LEU A 79 -3.66 -11.28 13.30
C LEU A 79 -2.50 -10.60 12.60
N GLU A 80 -1.27 -10.82 13.03
CA GLU A 80 -0.08 -10.20 12.45
C GLU A 80 0.18 -10.69 11.00
N ALA A 81 -0.04 -11.97 10.75
CA ALA A 81 0.05 -12.52 9.39
C ALA A 81 -1.02 -11.93 8.48
N SER A 82 -2.24 -11.74 8.98
CA SER A 82 -3.35 -11.11 8.24
C SER A 82 -3.06 -9.64 7.91
N LYS A 83 -2.49 -8.88 8.85
CA LYS A 83 -2.02 -7.50 8.61
C LYS A 83 -0.94 -7.45 7.53
N ALA A 84 0.05 -8.35 7.60
CA ALA A 84 1.11 -8.41 6.62
C ALA A 84 0.57 -8.73 5.20
N THR A 85 -0.38 -9.66 5.10
CA THR A 85 -1.05 -10.00 3.84
C THR A 85 -1.84 -8.81 3.29
N LEU A 86 -2.60 -8.13 4.14
CA LEU A 86 -3.37 -6.94 3.76
C LEU A 86 -2.44 -5.81 3.27
N LYS A 87 -1.33 -5.58 4.00
CA LYS A 87 -0.32 -4.60 3.59
C LYS A 87 0.28 -4.94 2.23
N ALA A 88 0.65 -6.19 2.00
CA ALA A 88 1.22 -6.63 0.73
C ALA A 88 0.25 -6.39 -0.45
N ALA A 89 -1.05 -6.57 -0.24
CA ALA A 89 -2.06 -6.28 -1.25
C ALA A 89 -2.19 -4.78 -1.51
N THR A 90 -2.21 -3.95 -0.47
CA THR A 90 -2.26 -2.49 -0.63
C THR A 90 -1.01 -1.95 -1.30
N ASP A 91 0.17 -2.43 -0.95
CA ASP A 91 1.43 -2.05 -1.60
C ASP A 91 1.40 -2.42 -3.10
N ALA A 92 0.92 -3.61 -3.46
CA ALA A 92 0.81 -4.05 -4.85
C ALA A 92 -0.22 -3.23 -5.66
N ILE A 93 -1.29 -2.79 -5.03
CA ILE A 93 -2.28 -1.86 -5.60
C ILE A 93 -1.63 -0.50 -5.90
N GLU A 94 -0.84 0.04 -5.00
CA GLU A 94 -0.13 1.29 -5.23
C GLU A 94 0.92 1.14 -6.35
N GLU A 95 1.59 0.00 -6.45
CA GLU A 95 2.47 -0.30 -7.59
C GLU A 95 1.69 -0.34 -8.91
N ALA A 96 0.49 -0.91 -8.93
CA ALA A 96 -0.37 -0.91 -10.11
C ALA A 96 -0.78 0.52 -10.53
N LYS A 97 -1.14 1.36 -9.56
CA LYS A 97 -1.42 2.79 -9.82
C LYS A 97 -0.19 3.51 -10.37
N ALA A 98 0.99 3.27 -9.80
CA ALA A 98 2.25 3.83 -10.30
C ALA A 98 2.58 3.36 -11.72
N ALA A 99 2.17 2.15 -12.10
CA ALA A 99 2.29 1.62 -13.47
C ALA A 99 1.24 2.17 -14.44
N GLY A 100 0.32 3.04 -13.98
CA GLY A 100 -0.64 3.74 -14.82
C GLY A 100 -2.06 3.17 -14.80
N TRP A 101 -2.41 2.30 -13.83
CA TRP A 101 -3.80 1.95 -13.58
C TRP A 101 -4.50 3.06 -12.80
N THR A 102 -5.68 3.47 -13.24
CA THR A 102 -6.50 4.45 -12.51
C THR A 102 -7.16 3.84 -11.29
N GLU A 103 -7.56 4.67 -10.33
CA GLU A 103 -8.29 4.23 -9.13
C GLU A 103 -9.53 3.40 -9.48
N SER A 104 -10.31 3.83 -10.49
CA SER A 104 -11.51 3.11 -10.92
C SER A 104 -11.20 1.74 -11.53
N GLU A 105 -10.12 1.64 -12.29
CA GLU A 105 -9.67 0.36 -12.87
C GLU A 105 -9.21 -0.60 -11.78
N VAL A 106 -8.42 -0.11 -10.81
CA VAL A 106 -7.94 -0.91 -9.67
C VAL A 106 -9.10 -1.42 -8.83
N GLN A 107 -10.13 -0.62 -8.59
CA GLN A 107 -11.34 -1.06 -7.89
C GLN A 107 -12.11 -2.16 -8.62
N SER A 108 -11.88 -2.33 -9.91
CA SER A 108 -12.47 -3.43 -10.71
C SER A 108 -11.69 -4.75 -10.61
N PHE A 109 -10.51 -4.77 -9.98
CA PHE A 109 -9.73 -6.00 -9.81
C PHE A 109 -10.50 -7.03 -8.99
N ALA A 110 -10.37 -8.29 -9.37
CA ALA A 110 -11.09 -9.38 -8.74
C ALA A 110 -10.79 -9.45 -7.22
N GLY A 111 -11.83 -9.38 -6.39
CA GLY A 111 -11.70 -9.44 -4.93
C GLY A 111 -11.33 -8.11 -4.25
N TYR A 112 -11.18 -7.00 -4.97
CA TYR A 112 -10.80 -5.71 -4.37
C TYR A 112 -11.64 -5.32 -3.15
N GLY A 113 -12.96 -5.55 -3.20
CA GLY A 113 -13.87 -5.28 -2.07
C GLY A 113 -13.60 -6.08 -0.80
N ASP A 114 -12.85 -7.18 -0.88
CA ASP A 114 -12.51 -8.00 0.27
C ASP A 114 -11.42 -7.37 1.15
N ILE A 115 -10.63 -6.45 0.59
CA ILE A 115 -9.64 -5.65 1.32
C ILE A 115 -10.33 -4.90 2.48
N ALA A 116 -11.43 -4.21 2.21
CA ALA A 116 -12.17 -3.47 3.22
C ALA A 116 -12.79 -4.40 4.27
N LYS A 117 -13.25 -5.59 3.88
CA LYS A 117 -13.79 -6.59 4.81
C LYS A 117 -12.72 -7.08 5.78
N VAL A 118 -11.58 -7.53 5.26
CA VAL A 118 -10.46 -8.01 6.10
C VAL A 118 -9.91 -6.90 6.98
N GLN A 119 -9.80 -5.67 6.48
CA GLN A 119 -9.40 -4.50 7.28
C GLN A 119 -10.37 -4.29 8.44
N SER A 120 -11.67 -4.41 8.20
CA SER A 120 -12.70 -4.27 9.24
C SER A 120 -12.61 -5.38 10.31
N GLU A 121 -12.36 -6.63 9.89
CA GLU A 121 -12.16 -7.76 10.81
C GLU A 121 -10.94 -7.56 11.70
N ILE A 122 -9.80 -7.13 11.11
CA ILE A 122 -8.58 -6.80 11.85
C ILE A 122 -8.85 -5.72 12.89
N THR A 123 -9.47 -4.61 12.49
CA THR A 123 -9.77 -3.47 13.36
C THR A 123 -10.70 -3.87 14.51
N ALA A 124 -11.73 -4.69 14.23
CA ALA A 124 -12.64 -5.18 15.26
C ALA A 124 -11.94 -6.06 16.28
N LEU A 125 -11.05 -6.93 15.83
CA LEU A 125 -10.29 -7.83 16.69
C LEU A 125 -9.30 -7.06 17.56
N GLU A 126 -8.55 -6.10 17.01
CA GLU A 126 -7.63 -5.23 17.76
C GLU A 126 -8.38 -4.43 18.84
N SER A 127 -9.54 -3.88 18.48
CA SER A 127 -10.38 -3.16 19.45
C SER A 127 -10.86 -4.06 20.60
N SER A 128 -11.21 -5.31 20.27
CA SER A 128 -11.61 -6.30 21.30
C SER A 128 -10.46 -6.70 22.22
N GLN A 129 -9.27 -6.94 21.65
CA GLN A 129 -8.07 -7.24 22.44
C GLN A 129 -7.69 -6.08 23.36
N ALA A 130 -7.68 -4.85 22.85
CA ALA A 130 -7.38 -3.66 23.65
C ALA A 130 -8.37 -3.47 24.82
N LYS A 131 -9.66 -3.76 24.60
CA LYS A 131 -10.66 -3.72 25.67
C LYS A 131 -10.42 -4.78 26.74
N GLU A 132 -10.09 -6.01 26.35
CA GLU A 132 -9.83 -7.09 27.31
C GLU A 132 -8.54 -6.84 28.09
N GLU A 133 -7.48 -6.34 27.46
CA GLU A 133 -6.26 -5.93 28.14
C GLU A 133 -6.50 -4.80 29.16
N ALA A 134 -7.29 -3.79 28.77
CA ALA A 134 -7.66 -2.70 29.66
C ALA A 134 -8.49 -3.20 30.86
N LYS A 135 -9.41 -4.14 30.63
CA LYS A 135 -10.22 -4.78 31.67
C LYS A 135 -9.32 -5.57 32.64
N THR A 136 -8.46 -6.44 32.12
CA THR A 136 -7.52 -7.23 32.92
C THR A 136 -6.66 -6.33 33.81
N LYS A 137 -6.10 -5.26 33.23
CA LYS A 137 -5.30 -4.30 33.99
C LYS A 137 -6.10 -3.58 35.08
N ALA A 138 -7.36 -3.24 34.80
CA ALA A 138 -8.24 -2.63 35.79
C ALA A 138 -8.59 -3.62 36.93
N GLU A 139 -8.92 -4.87 36.58
CA GLU A 139 -9.20 -5.93 37.55
C GLU A 139 -8.00 -6.22 38.44
N GLU A 140 -6.77 -6.26 37.90
CA GLU A 140 -5.53 -6.40 38.69
C GLU A 140 -5.37 -5.25 39.69
N LYS A 141 -5.58 -4.00 39.23
CA LYS A 141 -5.49 -2.83 40.15
C LYS A 141 -6.59 -2.81 41.19
N ILE A 142 -7.80 -3.20 40.87
CA ILE A 142 -8.90 -3.36 41.83
C ILE A 142 -8.55 -4.43 42.87
N ALA A 143 -7.97 -5.57 42.46
CA ALA A 143 -7.54 -6.62 43.36
C ALA A 143 -6.42 -6.17 44.30
N GLU A 144 -5.48 -5.32 43.83
CA GLU A 144 -4.47 -4.69 44.73
C GLU A 144 -5.13 -3.83 45.80
N VAL A 145 -6.09 -2.98 45.41
CA VAL A 145 -6.86 -2.14 46.36
C VAL A 145 -7.65 -3.01 47.35
N THR A 146 -8.29 -4.08 46.87
CA THR A 146 -9.06 -5.00 47.72
C THR A 146 -8.22 -5.61 48.84
N LYS A 147 -6.93 -5.89 48.58
CA LYS A 147 -6.00 -6.40 49.62
C LYS A 147 -5.73 -5.41 50.75
N LEU A 148 -6.02 -4.13 50.55
CA LEU A 148 -5.84 -3.07 51.54
C LEU A 148 -7.06 -2.91 52.45
N VAL A 149 -8.21 -3.53 52.13
CA VAL A 149 -9.42 -3.42 52.95
C VAL A 149 -9.14 -3.92 54.37
N GLY A 150 -9.36 -3.08 55.38
CA GLY A 150 -9.11 -3.36 56.77
C GLY A 150 -7.64 -3.38 57.21
N LYS A 151 -6.72 -3.04 56.28
CA LYS A 151 -5.25 -3.03 56.53
C LYS A 151 -4.62 -1.66 56.54
N VAL A 152 -5.40 -0.60 56.18
CA VAL A 152 -4.89 0.76 56.14
C VAL A 152 -4.70 1.27 57.58
N THR A 153 -3.48 1.68 57.90
CA THR A 153 -3.11 2.26 59.21
C THR A 153 -2.49 3.65 58.99
N ALA A 154 -2.32 4.43 60.06
CA ALA A 154 -1.66 5.73 59.97
C ALA A 154 -0.22 5.60 59.41
N GLU A 155 0.47 4.49 59.71
CA GLU A 155 1.86 4.24 59.27
C GLU A 155 1.97 3.91 57.77
N ASN A 156 0.96 3.24 57.19
CA ASN A 156 1.01 2.83 55.76
C ASN A 156 0.10 3.67 54.88
N LEU A 157 -0.47 4.75 55.37
CA LEU A 157 -1.46 5.57 54.68
C LEU A 157 -0.97 6.09 53.32
N GLU A 158 0.27 6.60 53.24
CA GLU A 158 0.81 7.16 51.98
C GLU A 158 1.07 6.08 50.93
N ALA A 159 1.56 4.90 51.34
CA ALA A 159 1.73 3.76 50.46
C ALA A 159 0.37 3.24 49.92
N SER A 160 -0.65 3.21 50.78
CA SER A 160 -2.02 2.79 50.41
C SER A 160 -2.68 3.78 49.46
N LYS A 161 -2.42 5.09 49.61
CA LYS A 161 -2.89 6.12 48.64
C LYS A 161 -2.25 5.96 47.27
N ALA A 162 -0.98 5.54 47.17
CA ALA A 162 -0.31 5.35 45.92
C ALA A 162 -0.94 4.21 45.06
N THR A 163 -1.51 3.19 45.71
CA THR A 163 -2.21 2.07 45.03
C THR A 163 -3.57 2.51 44.43
N LEU A 164 -4.14 3.63 44.90
CA LEU A 164 -5.42 4.15 44.44
C LEU A 164 -5.32 5.08 43.24
N LYS A 165 -4.10 5.45 42.84
CA LYS A 165 -3.85 6.31 41.65
C LYS A 165 -3.60 5.47 40.38
#